data_60e3db5df7ba2d495c72514cb2c662f9
#
_entry.id   60e3db5df7ba2d495c72514cb2c662f9
#
_cell.length_a   1.000
_cell.length_b   1.000
_cell.length_c   1.000
_cell.angle_alpha   90.00
_cell.angle_beta   90.00
_cell.angle_gamma   90.00
#
_symmetry.space_group_name_H-M   'P 1'
#
loop_
_entity.id
_entity.type
_entity.pdbx_description
1 polymer ?
#
loop_
_entity_poly.entity_id
_entity_poly.type
_entity_poly.pdbx_seq_one_letter_code
_entity_poly.pdbx_strand_id
1 'polypeptide(L)'
;MVMFRRRESGAVSLFVVIFAMLLITVVTLSFLRLMLRDQQQATTNDLSQSAYDSALAGVEDGKRALIYYRTVCAGGDVAACTIVRNTINNATCNQGLVNVVTVPSGNGEVQVQQQQSANDTALNQAYTCVLMQLDTDDYLGTLSANSSRIVPLISTGPYTQVQVEWFTTEDFGTTGSSVNLEAKPPQTDSGSTSENIWPLLAQSSWPQTRPPVMRTQLMQVGTAFSLTDFDSTVNSQSNANTLFLYPTGVTGTASTAKDTWDFVSRDVRKSATGTPEGTTCSGTLSGGGYACTAILTLPTPSGNSAGDTTRTAFLRLSALYKATHFRVSMIGTKFKAVQPSIDSTGRANDQFRRVESRVDLYNTNFPFPEAAVDVSGNLCKNFLVTEDSNTFSTECAP
;
A
#
# COMPACT_ATOMS: atom_id res chain seq x y z
N MET A 1 31.53 58.88 -78.78
CA MET A 1 31.56 59.24 -77.34
C MET A 1 30.73 58.21 -76.62
N VAL A 2 31.39 57.15 -76.14
CA VAL A 2 30.72 56.05 -75.49
C VAL A 2 30.84 56.26 -73.93
N MET A 3 29.73 56.57 -73.30
CA MET A 3 29.65 56.78 -71.84
C MET A 3 29.63 55.44 -71.16
N PHE A 4 30.71 55.03 -70.46
CA PHE A 4 30.79 53.95 -69.60
C PHE A 4 30.02 54.27 -68.31
N ARG A 5 28.84 53.65 -68.12
CA ARG A 5 28.10 53.68 -66.91
C ARG A 5 28.76 52.76 -65.91
N ARG A 6 29.46 53.33 -64.89
CA ARG A 6 30.00 52.62 -63.73
C ARG A 6 28.83 52.06 -62.97
N ARG A 7 28.73 50.72 -62.90
CA ARG A 7 27.82 50.03 -62.01
C ARG A 7 28.37 50.14 -60.57
N GLU A 8 27.64 50.84 -59.72
CA GLU A 8 27.87 50.86 -58.27
C GLU A 8 27.30 49.57 -57.68
N SER A 9 27.98 48.44 -57.86
CA SER A 9 27.56 47.14 -57.32
C SER A 9 28.23 46.74 -55.98
N GLY A 10 29.10 47.62 -55.41
CA GLY A 10 29.86 47.30 -54.21
C GLY A 10 29.11 47.52 -52.90
N ALA A 11 28.23 48.53 -52.82
CA ALA A 11 27.55 48.88 -51.58
C ALA A 11 26.49 47.90 -51.15
N VAL A 12 25.74 47.35 -52.11
CA VAL A 12 24.69 46.34 -51.80
C VAL A 12 25.30 45.04 -51.31
N SER A 13 26.45 44.62 -51.88
CA SER A 13 27.17 43.42 -51.44
C SER A 13 27.69 43.55 -49.99
N LEU A 14 28.18 44.71 -49.59
CA LEU A 14 28.66 44.96 -48.24
C LEU A 14 27.51 44.88 -47.22
N PHE A 15 26.37 45.46 -47.53
CA PHE A 15 25.17 45.40 -46.67
C PHE A 15 24.67 43.96 -46.47
N VAL A 16 24.62 43.15 -47.53
CA VAL A 16 24.22 41.75 -47.46
C VAL A 16 25.18 40.93 -46.57
N VAL A 17 26.49 41.16 -46.69
CA VAL A 17 27.49 40.46 -45.87
C VAL A 17 27.35 40.83 -44.40
N ILE A 18 27.19 42.14 -44.06
CA ILE A 18 26.99 42.58 -42.69
C ILE A 18 25.71 41.99 -42.10
N PHE A 19 24.60 41.98 -42.85
CA PHE A 19 23.34 41.43 -42.42
C PHE A 19 23.43 39.90 -42.19
N ALA A 20 24.12 39.19 -43.09
CA ALA A 20 24.36 37.75 -42.97
C ALA A 20 25.23 37.43 -41.72
N MET A 21 26.28 38.19 -41.43
CA MET A 21 27.12 38.07 -40.24
C MET A 21 26.30 38.30 -38.95
N LEU A 22 25.44 39.32 -38.93
CA LEU A 22 24.59 39.66 -37.80
C LEU A 22 23.55 38.56 -37.56
N LEU A 23 22.99 37.99 -38.60
CA LEU A 23 22.04 36.87 -38.49
C LEU A 23 22.72 35.59 -37.94
N ILE A 24 23.93 35.29 -38.47
CA ILE A 24 24.71 34.13 -38.00
C ILE A 24 25.08 34.31 -36.50
N THR A 25 25.52 35.53 -36.10
CA THR A 25 25.86 35.77 -34.68
C THR A 25 24.66 35.64 -33.75
N VAL A 26 23.47 36.12 -34.15
CA VAL A 26 22.23 35.94 -33.36
C VAL A 26 21.85 34.47 -33.25
N VAL A 27 21.95 33.73 -34.34
CA VAL A 27 21.64 32.28 -34.37
C VAL A 27 22.63 31.50 -33.48
N THR A 28 23.95 31.79 -33.60
CA THR A 28 24.97 31.11 -32.77
C THR A 28 24.82 31.43 -31.30
N LEU A 29 24.55 32.68 -30.93
CA LEU A 29 24.29 33.06 -29.52
C LEU A 29 23.04 32.39 -28.96
N SER A 30 22.00 32.28 -29.77
CA SER A 30 20.75 31.54 -29.37
C SER A 30 21.02 30.05 -29.13
N PHE A 31 21.82 29.45 -30.02
CA PHE A 31 22.21 28.05 -29.92
C PHE A 31 23.09 27.77 -28.66
N LEU A 32 24.06 28.65 -28.40
CA LEU A 32 24.91 28.59 -27.21
C LEU A 32 24.08 28.70 -25.91
N ARG A 33 23.10 29.60 -25.87
CA ARG A 33 22.19 29.72 -24.71
C ARG A 33 21.34 28.48 -24.51
N LEU A 34 20.83 27.86 -25.59
CA LEU A 34 20.09 26.65 -25.51
C LEU A 34 20.95 25.50 -24.98
N MET A 35 22.15 25.33 -25.52
CA MET A 35 23.10 24.30 -25.12
C MET A 35 23.50 24.39 -23.64
N LEU A 36 23.72 25.63 -23.13
CA LEU A 36 24.02 25.87 -21.72
C LEU A 36 22.84 25.51 -20.81
N ARG A 37 21.61 25.82 -21.23
CA ARG A 37 20.39 25.43 -20.50
C ARG A 37 20.22 23.91 -20.46
N ASP A 38 20.40 23.25 -21.58
CA ASP A 38 20.29 21.78 -21.66
C ASP A 38 21.33 21.09 -20.78
N GLN A 39 22.59 21.64 -20.76
CA GLN A 39 23.64 21.12 -19.90
C GLN A 39 23.32 21.35 -18.41
N GLN A 40 22.80 22.53 -18.04
CA GLN A 40 22.37 22.80 -16.67
C GLN A 40 21.23 21.88 -16.25
N GLN A 41 20.26 21.66 -17.13
CA GLN A 41 19.14 20.76 -16.86
C GLN A 41 19.60 19.30 -16.70
N ALA A 42 20.50 18.82 -17.57
CA ALA A 42 21.10 17.49 -17.46
C ALA A 42 21.83 17.33 -16.13
N THR A 43 22.70 18.28 -15.76
CA THR A 43 23.42 18.24 -14.47
C THR A 43 22.47 18.27 -13.28
N THR A 44 21.40 19.08 -13.32
CA THR A 44 20.40 19.12 -12.25
C THR A 44 19.64 17.79 -12.13
N ASN A 45 19.30 17.16 -13.25
CA ASN A 45 18.67 15.86 -13.24
C ASN A 45 19.58 14.76 -12.68
N ASP A 46 20.84 14.75 -13.05
CA ASP A 46 21.85 13.80 -12.54
C ASP A 46 22.06 13.95 -11.03
N LEU A 47 22.19 15.20 -10.55
CA LEU A 47 22.28 15.48 -9.11
C LEU A 47 21.00 15.09 -8.36
N SER A 48 19.85 15.33 -8.97
CA SER A 48 18.56 14.91 -8.40
C SER A 48 18.47 13.41 -8.26
N GLN A 49 18.91 12.65 -9.27
CA GLN A 49 18.97 11.18 -9.21
C GLN A 49 19.96 10.72 -8.14
N SER A 50 21.14 11.32 -8.09
CA SER A 50 22.15 11.02 -7.07
C SER A 50 21.67 11.31 -5.64
N ALA A 51 20.89 12.40 -5.45
CA ALA A 51 20.26 12.69 -4.16
C ALA A 51 19.19 11.66 -3.80
N TYR A 52 18.41 11.19 -4.77
CA TYR A 52 17.45 10.11 -4.58
C TYR A 52 18.14 8.79 -4.18
N ASP A 53 19.22 8.43 -4.85
CA ASP A 53 20.02 7.24 -4.54
C ASP A 53 20.62 7.32 -3.14
N SER A 54 21.07 8.52 -2.73
CA SER A 54 21.53 8.77 -1.36
C SER A 54 20.42 8.60 -0.33
N ALA A 55 19.18 9.05 -0.64
CA ALA A 55 18.03 8.80 0.23
C ALA A 55 17.70 7.32 0.34
N LEU A 56 17.77 6.57 -0.77
CA LEU A 56 17.57 5.13 -0.76
C LEU A 56 18.64 4.39 0.08
N ALA A 57 19.89 4.84 0.05
CA ALA A 57 20.94 4.30 0.92
C ALA A 57 20.57 4.46 2.41
N GLY A 58 20.03 5.62 2.80
CA GLY A 58 19.52 5.83 4.15
C GLY A 58 18.32 4.92 4.49
N VAL A 59 17.44 4.64 3.53
CA VAL A 59 16.36 3.65 3.72
C VAL A 59 16.91 2.25 3.95
N GLU A 60 17.95 1.83 3.21
CA GLU A 60 18.57 0.51 3.38
C GLU A 60 19.26 0.37 4.74
N ASP A 61 19.93 1.41 5.22
CA ASP A 61 20.51 1.41 6.57
C ASP A 61 19.42 1.42 7.63
N GLY A 62 18.29 2.12 7.41
CA GLY A 62 17.10 2.02 8.24
C GLY A 62 16.53 0.61 8.30
N LYS A 63 16.45 -0.12 7.18
CA LYS A 63 16.04 -1.53 7.17
C LYS A 63 17.00 -2.41 7.99
N ARG A 64 18.31 -2.17 7.90
CA ARG A 64 19.29 -2.87 8.74
C ARG A 64 19.07 -2.62 10.23
N ALA A 65 18.76 -1.37 10.61
CA ALA A 65 18.43 -1.02 11.98
C ALA A 65 17.15 -1.73 12.48
N LEU A 66 16.14 -1.87 11.63
CA LEU A 66 14.92 -2.62 11.94
C LEU A 66 15.19 -4.13 12.09
N ILE A 67 16.06 -4.71 11.26
CA ILE A 67 16.50 -6.10 11.40
C ILE A 67 17.27 -6.30 12.72
N TYR A 68 18.17 -5.38 13.06
CA TYR A 68 18.87 -5.39 14.33
C TYR A 68 17.91 -5.35 15.53
N TYR A 69 16.93 -4.44 15.51
CA TYR A 69 15.86 -4.36 16.50
C TYR A 69 15.15 -5.71 16.66
N ARG A 70 14.72 -6.30 15.54
CA ARG A 70 14.03 -7.60 15.57
C ARG A 70 14.91 -8.69 16.19
N THR A 71 16.19 -8.72 15.85
CA THR A 71 17.14 -9.73 16.36
C THR A 71 17.34 -9.59 17.88
N VAL A 72 17.55 -8.36 18.36
CA VAL A 72 17.72 -8.08 19.79
C VAL A 72 16.44 -8.42 20.57
N CYS A 73 15.29 -8.02 20.07
CA CYS A 73 14.02 -8.28 20.75
C CYS A 73 13.62 -9.77 20.73
N ALA A 74 13.99 -10.52 19.71
CA ALA A 74 13.78 -11.95 19.64
C ALA A 74 14.68 -12.75 20.62
N GLY A 75 15.80 -12.16 21.06
CA GLY A 75 16.69 -12.76 22.04
C GLY A 75 16.16 -12.81 23.49
N GLY A 76 15.01 -12.20 23.75
CA GLY A 76 14.32 -12.26 25.05
C GLY A 76 14.84 -11.27 26.12
N ASP A 77 15.90 -10.51 25.84
CA ASP A 77 16.38 -9.45 26.74
C ASP A 77 15.48 -8.20 26.59
N VAL A 78 14.56 -8.04 27.54
CA VAL A 78 13.59 -6.93 27.57
C VAL A 78 14.28 -5.57 27.72
N ALA A 79 15.38 -5.50 28.48
CA ALA A 79 16.10 -4.24 28.70
C ALA A 79 16.82 -3.80 27.43
N ALA A 80 17.54 -4.70 26.77
CA ALA A 80 18.21 -4.44 25.50
C ALA A 80 17.19 -4.07 24.41
N CYS A 81 16.08 -4.80 24.31
CA CYS A 81 15.01 -4.50 23.37
C CYS A 81 14.42 -3.09 23.58
N THR A 82 14.20 -2.69 24.82
CA THR A 82 13.69 -1.36 25.16
C THR A 82 14.65 -0.26 24.75
N ILE A 83 15.95 -0.44 25.00
CA ILE A 83 16.99 0.52 24.62
C ILE A 83 16.99 0.70 23.09
N VAL A 84 17.05 -0.38 22.32
CA VAL A 84 17.06 -0.31 20.86
C VAL A 84 15.76 0.31 20.32
N ARG A 85 14.61 -0.03 20.90
CA ARG A 85 13.33 0.56 20.54
C ARG A 85 13.32 2.08 20.72
N ASN A 86 13.80 2.57 21.87
CA ASN A 86 13.88 3.99 22.17
C ASN A 86 14.88 4.71 21.23
N THR A 87 15.98 4.05 20.88
CA THR A 87 16.96 4.57 19.95
C THR A 87 16.36 4.75 18.55
N ILE A 88 15.62 3.75 18.06
CA ILE A 88 14.98 3.82 16.72
C ILE A 88 13.87 4.87 16.68
N ASN A 89 13.03 4.97 17.72
CA ASN A 89 11.96 5.97 17.79
C ASN A 89 12.46 7.38 18.15
N ASN A 90 13.77 7.60 18.19
CA ASN A 90 14.31 8.91 18.48
C ASN A 90 14.00 9.88 17.33
N ALA A 91 13.45 11.05 17.66
CA ALA A 91 13.11 12.08 16.69
C ALA A 91 14.32 12.85 16.13
N THR A 92 15.54 12.51 16.58
CA THR A 92 16.78 13.12 16.08
C THR A 92 17.26 12.38 14.82
N CYS A 93 17.58 13.12 13.77
CA CYS A 93 18.09 12.57 12.52
C CYS A 93 19.26 11.61 12.75
N ASN A 94 19.22 10.48 12.06
CA ASN A 94 20.24 9.42 12.05
C ASN A 94 20.48 8.70 13.39
N GLN A 95 19.87 9.16 14.49
CA GLN A 95 20.08 8.55 15.81
C GLN A 95 19.62 7.08 15.86
N GLY A 96 18.58 6.73 15.11
CA GLY A 96 18.12 5.35 15.00
C GLY A 96 19.11 4.39 14.33
N LEU A 97 20.12 4.90 13.66
CA LEU A 97 21.09 4.12 12.89
C LEU A 97 22.39 3.80 13.67
N VAL A 98 22.58 4.32 14.88
CA VAL A 98 23.86 4.22 15.62
C VAL A 98 24.36 2.79 15.87
N ASN A 99 23.47 1.81 15.81
CA ASN A 99 23.81 0.40 16.00
C ASN A 99 24.23 -0.30 14.69
N VAL A 100 24.10 0.34 13.54
CA VAL A 100 24.34 -0.28 12.22
C VAL A 100 25.32 0.51 11.35
N VAL A 101 25.42 1.83 11.56
CA VAL A 101 26.38 2.69 10.87
C VAL A 101 27.05 3.65 11.82
N THR A 102 28.23 4.13 11.45
CA THR A 102 28.89 5.21 12.18
C THR A 102 28.22 6.54 11.86
N VAL A 103 27.44 7.04 12.82
CA VAL A 103 26.82 8.36 12.71
C VAL A 103 27.80 9.42 13.23
N PRO A 104 28.17 10.44 12.42
CA PRO A 104 29.03 11.51 12.90
C PRO A 104 28.41 12.29 14.07
N SER A 105 29.24 12.75 15.00
CA SER A 105 28.76 13.51 16.15
C SER A 105 28.04 14.79 15.72
N GLY A 106 26.95 15.15 16.40
CA GLY A 106 26.22 16.39 16.16
C GLY A 106 25.21 16.32 15.01
N ASN A 107 24.54 15.16 14.81
CA ASN A 107 23.56 14.95 13.74
C ASN A 107 24.15 15.04 12.33
N GLY A 108 25.41 14.63 12.18
CA GLY A 108 26.15 14.71 10.93
C GLY A 108 25.52 13.86 9.83
N GLU A 109 25.73 14.30 8.61
CA GLU A 109 25.38 13.58 7.41
C GLU A 109 26.19 12.28 7.31
N VAL A 110 25.56 11.20 6.89
CA VAL A 110 26.26 9.95 6.59
C VAL A 110 26.63 9.94 5.11
N GLN A 111 27.92 9.95 4.83
CA GLN A 111 28.43 9.96 3.46
C GLN A 111 28.17 8.61 2.78
N VAL A 112 27.57 8.67 1.58
CA VAL A 112 27.39 7.50 0.73
C VAL A 112 28.61 7.40 -0.19
N GLN A 113 29.49 6.45 0.11
CA GLN A 113 30.71 6.24 -0.68
C GLN A 113 30.63 4.86 -1.34
N GLN A 114 30.68 4.84 -2.66
CA GLN A 114 30.79 3.57 -3.41
C GLN A 114 32.23 3.06 -3.47
N GLN A 115 33.20 3.97 -3.55
CA GLN A 115 34.63 3.71 -3.47
C GLN A 115 35.33 4.99 -2.96
N GLN A 116 36.48 4.85 -2.29
CA GLN A 116 37.32 6.00 -1.92
C GLN A 116 38.04 6.58 -3.14
N SER A 117 37.31 7.06 -4.12
CA SER A 117 37.86 7.70 -5.29
C SER A 117 37.69 9.22 -5.21
N ALA A 118 38.60 9.98 -5.86
CA ALA A 118 38.53 11.44 -5.91
C ALA A 118 37.22 11.94 -6.58
N ASN A 119 36.56 11.09 -7.38
CA ASN A 119 35.28 11.42 -8.03
C ASN A 119 34.10 11.37 -7.08
N ASP A 120 34.14 10.50 -6.04
CA ASP A 120 33.07 10.36 -5.06
C ASP A 120 32.94 11.59 -4.17
N THR A 121 34.09 12.27 -3.89
CA THR A 121 34.11 13.52 -3.17
C THR A 121 33.55 14.70 -4.00
N ALA A 122 33.58 14.61 -5.32
CA ALA A 122 33.05 15.65 -6.21
C ALA A 122 31.54 15.70 -6.23
N LEU A 123 30.86 14.55 -6.07
CA LEU A 123 29.38 14.46 -6.02
C LEU A 123 28.81 14.78 -4.65
N ASN A 124 29.63 14.74 -3.59
CA ASN A 124 29.25 15.08 -2.22
C ASN A 124 27.91 14.45 -1.81
N GLN A 125 27.81 13.13 -2.03
CA GLN A 125 26.60 12.34 -1.78
C GLN A 125 26.53 11.94 -0.31
N ALA A 126 25.38 12.22 0.31
CA ALA A 126 25.12 11.85 1.69
C ALA A 126 23.61 11.69 1.92
N TYR A 127 23.21 10.90 2.88
CA TYR A 127 21.89 11.10 3.46
C TYR A 127 22.04 11.98 4.73
N THR A 128 21.19 13.00 4.78
CA THR A 128 21.28 14.04 5.80
C THR A 128 20.44 13.71 7.03
N CYS A 129 19.34 12.99 6.82
CA CYS A 129 18.39 12.68 7.87
C CYS A 129 17.68 11.37 7.57
N VAL A 130 17.73 10.44 8.53
CA VAL A 130 16.89 9.24 8.55
C VAL A 130 16.13 9.24 9.86
N LEU A 131 14.80 9.27 9.76
CA LEU A 131 13.89 9.14 10.87
C LEU A 131 13.14 7.83 10.73
N MET A 132 12.94 7.14 11.84
CA MET A 132 12.19 5.89 11.87
C MET A 132 11.08 5.96 12.90
N GLN A 133 9.96 5.38 12.60
CA GLN A 133 8.84 5.22 13.51
C GLN A 133 8.41 3.76 13.53
N LEU A 134 8.62 3.11 14.68
CA LEU A 134 8.25 1.69 14.84
C LEU A 134 6.74 1.49 14.93
N ASP A 135 6.05 2.38 15.63
CA ASP A 135 4.63 2.26 15.88
C ASP A 135 3.86 3.22 14.97
N THR A 136 3.11 2.65 14.03
CA THR A 136 2.39 3.41 13.00
C THR A 136 0.90 3.41 13.28
N ASP A 137 0.22 4.48 12.86
CA ASP A 137 -1.24 4.62 13.03
C ASP A 137 -2.00 3.72 12.06
N ASP A 138 -1.36 3.33 10.97
CA ASP A 138 -1.96 2.56 9.90
C ASP A 138 -1.00 1.52 9.30
N TYR A 139 -1.60 0.54 8.62
CA TYR A 139 -0.95 -0.43 7.75
C TYR A 139 -1.43 -0.19 6.32
N LEU A 140 -0.51 0.06 5.42
CA LEU A 140 -0.77 0.35 4.01
C LEU A 140 -0.37 -0.83 3.12
N GLY A 141 -1.14 -1.06 2.08
CA GLY A 141 -0.79 -2.10 1.13
C GLY A 141 -1.60 -2.08 -0.15
N THR A 142 -1.21 -2.98 -1.04
CA THR A 142 -1.91 -3.24 -2.29
C THR A 142 -2.31 -4.70 -2.37
N LEU A 143 -3.47 -4.98 -2.94
CA LEU A 143 -3.96 -6.31 -3.25
C LEU A 143 -4.09 -6.45 -4.76
N SER A 144 -3.52 -7.48 -5.33
CA SER A 144 -3.86 -7.87 -6.71
C SER A 144 -5.25 -8.50 -6.74
N ALA A 145 -5.88 -8.50 -7.92
CA ALA A 145 -7.19 -9.14 -8.07
C ALA A 145 -7.12 -10.61 -7.62
N ASN A 146 -8.10 -11.03 -6.81
CA ASN A 146 -8.21 -12.38 -6.26
C ASN A 146 -7.01 -12.85 -5.42
N SER A 147 -6.16 -11.92 -4.97
CA SER A 147 -5.09 -12.19 -4.03
C SER A 147 -5.47 -11.82 -2.61
N SER A 148 -4.69 -12.28 -1.65
CA SER A 148 -4.88 -11.95 -0.25
C SER A 148 -3.60 -11.46 0.41
N ARG A 149 -3.78 -10.65 1.47
CA ARG A 149 -2.71 -10.21 2.35
C ARG A 149 -3.14 -10.33 3.80
N ILE A 150 -2.22 -10.74 4.63
CA ILE A 150 -2.45 -10.85 6.08
C ILE A 150 -1.85 -9.64 6.75
N VAL A 151 -2.67 -8.98 7.58
CA VAL A 151 -2.28 -7.84 8.40
C VAL A 151 -2.25 -8.31 9.86
N PRO A 152 -1.07 -8.36 10.50
CA PRO A 152 -0.98 -8.66 11.92
C PRO A 152 -1.57 -7.49 12.74
N LEU A 153 -2.55 -7.78 13.59
CA LEU A 153 -3.19 -6.76 14.44
C LEU A 153 -2.51 -6.73 15.82
N ILE A 154 -1.23 -6.43 15.84
CA ILE A 154 -0.44 -6.29 17.07
C ILE A 154 -0.43 -4.81 17.46
N SER A 155 -0.90 -4.48 18.66
CA SER A 155 -1.15 -3.12 19.09
C SER A 155 -0.25 -2.64 20.22
N THR A 156 -0.15 -1.33 20.39
CA THR A 156 0.52 -0.68 21.52
C THR A 156 -0.41 -0.55 22.74
N GLY A 157 -1.72 -0.61 22.53
CA GLY A 157 -2.75 -0.47 23.54
C GLY A 157 -3.97 -1.35 23.23
N PRO A 158 -4.96 -1.40 24.13
CA PRO A 158 -6.18 -2.17 23.93
C PRO A 158 -7.01 -1.60 22.77
N TYR A 159 -7.68 -2.48 22.04
CA TYR A 159 -8.58 -2.12 20.93
C TYR A 159 -9.69 -3.17 20.77
N THR A 160 -10.81 -2.76 20.24
CA THR A 160 -11.96 -3.61 19.96
C THR A 160 -12.42 -3.53 18.51
N GLN A 161 -11.95 -2.51 17.78
CA GLN A 161 -12.36 -2.25 16.43
C GLN A 161 -11.18 -1.94 15.53
N VAL A 162 -11.28 -2.38 14.28
CA VAL A 162 -10.36 -2.03 13.20
C VAL A 162 -11.14 -1.39 12.05
N GLN A 163 -10.55 -0.37 11.45
CA GLN A 163 -11.07 0.27 10.26
C GLN A 163 -10.33 -0.24 9.05
N VAL A 164 -11.07 -0.65 8.03
CA VAL A 164 -10.54 -1.05 6.72
C VAL A 164 -11.04 -0.05 5.69
N GLU A 165 -10.12 0.49 4.93
CA GLU A 165 -10.39 1.43 3.85
C GLU A 165 -9.77 0.90 2.57
N TRP A 166 -10.47 1.04 1.45
CA TRP A 166 -9.93 0.58 0.18
C TRP A 166 -10.44 1.39 -1.01
N PHE A 167 -9.73 1.27 -2.10
CA PHE A 167 -9.99 1.87 -3.39
C PHE A 167 -9.74 3.38 -3.44
N THR A 168 -8.62 3.73 -4.05
CA THR A 168 -8.15 5.10 -4.27
C THR A 168 -8.30 5.52 -5.73
N THR A 169 -7.96 6.77 -6.04
CA THR A 169 -7.90 7.26 -7.44
C THR A 169 -6.86 6.53 -8.29
N GLU A 170 -5.81 5.97 -7.67
CA GLU A 170 -4.78 5.18 -8.35
C GLU A 170 -5.33 3.84 -8.86
N ASP A 171 -6.41 3.34 -8.25
CA ASP A 171 -7.07 2.10 -8.64
C ASP A 171 -8.01 2.26 -9.83
N PHE A 172 -8.24 3.50 -10.28
CA PHE A 172 -9.02 3.73 -11.50
C PHE A 172 -8.20 3.31 -12.71
N GLY A 173 -8.77 2.52 -13.57
CA GLY A 173 -8.18 2.23 -14.87
C GLY A 173 -8.26 3.40 -15.87
N THR A 174 -8.84 4.52 -15.46
CA THR A 174 -9.13 5.69 -16.30
C THR A 174 -8.95 6.99 -15.49
N THR A 175 -8.76 8.10 -16.19
CA THR A 175 -8.77 9.43 -15.56
C THR A 175 -10.18 9.79 -15.12
N GLY A 176 -10.36 10.13 -13.85
CA GLY A 176 -11.64 10.53 -13.31
C GLY A 176 -11.69 10.41 -11.78
N SER A 177 -12.76 10.93 -11.19
CA SER A 177 -13.01 10.85 -9.75
C SER A 177 -14.35 10.17 -9.41
N SER A 178 -15.12 9.76 -10.42
CA SER A 178 -16.43 9.15 -10.25
C SER A 178 -16.33 7.66 -10.02
N VAL A 179 -16.82 7.20 -8.88
CA VAL A 179 -16.84 5.79 -8.47
C VAL A 179 -18.16 5.17 -8.91
N ASN A 180 -18.10 4.05 -9.62
CA ASN A 180 -19.30 3.30 -10.00
C ASN A 180 -19.78 2.46 -8.81
N LEU A 181 -20.94 2.76 -8.29
CA LEU A 181 -21.52 2.07 -7.14
C LEU A 181 -22.91 1.53 -7.47
N GLU A 182 -23.27 0.41 -6.89
CA GLU A 182 -24.62 -0.12 -7.01
C GLU A 182 -25.59 0.76 -6.21
N ALA A 183 -26.64 1.23 -6.88
CA ALA A 183 -27.60 2.17 -6.29
C ALA A 183 -28.75 1.49 -5.55
N LYS A 184 -28.97 0.20 -5.73
CA LYS A 184 -30.05 -0.54 -5.09
C LYS A 184 -29.58 -1.94 -4.69
N PRO A 185 -30.01 -2.44 -3.53
CA PRO A 185 -30.00 -3.88 -3.31
C PRO A 185 -30.96 -4.48 -4.34
N PRO A 186 -30.48 -5.44 -5.19
CA PRO A 186 -31.25 -5.84 -6.38
C PRO A 186 -32.22 -6.87 -6.04
N GLN A 187 -33.05 -7.07 -5.42
CA GLN A 187 -34.15 -8.03 -5.32
C GLN A 187 -34.45 -8.51 -3.90
N THR A 188 -35.66 -8.19 -3.52
CA THR A 188 -36.46 -9.02 -2.63
C THR A 188 -36.89 -10.25 -3.43
N ASP A 189 -36.37 -11.40 -3.10
CA ASP A 189 -36.99 -12.64 -3.53
C ASP A 189 -38.41 -12.70 -2.94
N SER A 190 -39.39 -12.73 -3.79
CA SER A 190 -40.81 -12.55 -3.42
C SER A 190 -41.43 -13.77 -2.67
N GLY A 191 -40.63 -14.41 -1.82
CA GLY A 191 -41.02 -15.65 -1.23
C GLY A 191 -40.67 -15.95 0.20
N SER A 192 -40.43 -14.99 1.07
CA SER A 192 -40.15 -15.17 2.51
C SER A 192 -38.79 -14.64 2.94
N THR A 193 -38.85 -13.57 3.74
CA THR A 193 -37.73 -12.85 4.31
C THR A 193 -36.88 -12.07 3.30
N SER A 194 -37.04 -10.76 3.32
CA SER A 194 -36.32 -9.78 2.47
C SER A 194 -34.82 -9.83 2.68
N GLU A 195 -34.11 -10.63 1.89
CA GLU A 195 -32.67 -10.62 1.87
C GLU A 195 -32.17 -9.77 0.71
N ASN A 196 -31.38 -8.78 1.02
CA ASN A 196 -30.72 -7.94 0.02
C ASN A 196 -29.61 -8.75 -0.65
N ILE A 197 -29.88 -9.33 -1.81
CA ILE A 197 -28.89 -10.07 -2.58
C ILE A 197 -28.15 -9.09 -3.50
N TRP A 198 -26.86 -8.86 -3.25
CA TRP A 198 -26.02 -8.04 -4.11
C TRP A 198 -25.63 -8.80 -5.39
N PRO A 199 -25.63 -8.13 -6.57
CA PRO A 199 -25.32 -8.80 -7.83
C PRO A 199 -23.85 -9.16 -7.90
N LEU A 200 -23.56 -10.44 -7.93
CA LEU A 200 -22.23 -10.98 -8.20
C LEU A 200 -22.07 -11.14 -9.72
N LEU A 201 -21.38 -10.19 -10.32
CA LEU A 201 -21.11 -10.19 -11.75
C LEU A 201 -19.95 -11.14 -12.10
N ALA A 202 -19.86 -11.53 -13.38
CA ALA A 202 -18.63 -12.14 -13.87
C ALA A 202 -17.47 -11.14 -13.78
N GLN A 203 -16.24 -11.60 -13.56
CA GLN A 203 -15.08 -10.73 -13.41
C GLN A 203 -14.88 -9.79 -14.61
N SER A 204 -15.12 -10.27 -15.83
CA SER A 204 -15.04 -9.48 -17.06
C SER A 204 -16.09 -8.36 -17.17
N SER A 205 -17.18 -8.47 -16.42
CA SER A 205 -18.28 -7.50 -16.37
C SER A 205 -18.19 -6.55 -15.19
N TRP A 206 -17.19 -6.68 -14.31
CA TRP A 206 -17.00 -5.79 -13.18
C TRP A 206 -16.51 -4.42 -13.66
N PRO A 207 -17.24 -3.31 -13.35
CA PRO A 207 -16.86 -1.98 -13.83
C PRO A 207 -15.46 -1.55 -13.36
N GLN A 208 -14.70 -0.91 -14.25
CA GLN A 208 -13.31 -0.48 -13.96
C GLN A 208 -13.21 0.53 -12.80
N THR A 209 -14.22 1.37 -12.63
CA THR A 209 -14.26 2.38 -11.56
C THR A 209 -15.07 1.92 -10.35
N ARG A 210 -15.45 0.65 -10.27
CA ARG A 210 -16.12 0.07 -9.10
C ARG A 210 -15.07 -0.53 -8.16
N PRO A 211 -15.12 -0.22 -6.85
CA PRO A 211 -14.28 -0.88 -5.86
C PRO A 211 -14.49 -2.41 -5.87
N PRO A 212 -13.46 -3.20 -5.57
CA PRO A 212 -13.62 -4.65 -5.41
C PRO A 212 -14.50 -4.98 -4.20
N VAL A 213 -15.11 -6.15 -4.22
CA VAL A 213 -15.67 -6.74 -3.01
C VAL A 213 -14.51 -7.12 -2.10
N MET A 214 -14.51 -6.61 -0.88
CA MET A 214 -13.47 -6.89 0.10
C MET A 214 -13.90 -8.07 0.98
N ARG A 215 -13.21 -9.19 0.82
CA ARG A 215 -13.33 -10.30 1.76
C ARG A 215 -12.41 -10.05 2.93
N THR A 216 -12.97 -9.97 4.12
CA THR A 216 -12.23 -9.82 5.37
C THR A 216 -12.38 -11.10 6.19
N GLN A 217 -11.25 -11.66 6.62
CA GLN A 217 -11.23 -12.84 7.49
C GLN A 217 -10.41 -12.50 8.73
N LEU A 218 -11.06 -12.56 9.88
CA LEU A 218 -10.40 -12.35 11.17
C LEU A 218 -10.03 -13.69 11.77
N MET A 219 -8.80 -13.80 12.21
CA MET A 219 -8.33 -14.91 13.04
C MET A 219 -7.74 -14.36 14.31
N GLN A 220 -8.18 -14.88 15.45
CA GLN A 220 -7.67 -14.52 16.76
C GLN A 220 -7.03 -15.73 17.40
N VAL A 221 -5.82 -15.53 17.93
CA VAL A 221 -5.07 -16.56 18.62
C VAL A 221 -5.35 -16.44 20.11
N GLY A 222 -5.93 -17.49 20.68
CA GLY A 222 -6.09 -17.64 22.12
C GLY A 222 -4.92 -18.39 22.76
N THR A 223 -5.01 -18.69 24.04
CA THR A 223 -3.99 -19.42 24.80
C THR A 223 -3.74 -20.85 24.31
N ALA A 224 -4.68 -21.44 23.58
CA ALA A 224 -4.56 -22.77 22.97
C ALA A 224 -5.09 -22.73 21.53
N PHE A 225 -4.26 -22.22 20.62
CA PHE A 225 -4.59 -22.19 19.18
C PHE A 225 -4.34 -23.55 18.55
N SER A 226 -5.35 -24.09 17.86
CA SER A 226 -5.23 -25.29 17.01
C SER A 226 -5.80 -25.01 15.61
N LEU A 227 -5.42 -25.82 14.62
CA LEU A 227 -5.96 -25.69 13.26
C LEU A 227 -7.48 -25.88 13.23
N THR A 228 -8.04 -26.64 14.16
CA THR A 228 -9.49 -26.83 14.30
C THR A 228 -10.23 -25.55 14.72
N ASP A 229 -9.52 -24.57 15.30
CA ASP A 229 -10.11 -23.31 15.70
C ASP A 229 -10.45 -22.41 14.50
N PHE A 230 -9.88 -22.67 13.32
CA PHE A 230 -10.24 -21.98 12.08
C PHE A 230 -11.67 -22.30 11.63
N ASP A 231 -12.16 -23.49 11.89
CA ASP A 231 -13.49 -23.96 11.46
C ASP A 231 -14.47 -24.13 12.62
N SER A 232 -14.03 -23.85 13.83
CA SER A 232 -14.84 -24.08 15.02
C SER A 232 -16.05 -23.15 15.05
N THR A 233 -17.22 -23.70 14.81
CA THR A 233 -18.52 -23.08 15.03
C THR A 233 -19.04 -23.28 16.46
N VAL A 234 -18.25 -23.90 17.30
CA VAL A 234 -18.63 -24.29 18.66
C VAL A 234 -18.64 -23.07 19.56
N ASN A 235 -19.76 -22.82 20.21
CA ASN A 235 -19.97 -21.87 21.30
C ASN A 235 -19.93 -20.37 20.96
N SER A 236 -20.50 -19.90 19.88
CA SER A 236 -20.63 -18.44 19.57
C SER A 236 -19.34 -17.62 19.59
N GLN A 237 -18.20 -18.22 19.82
CA GLN A 237 -16.88 -17.60 19.95
C GLN A 237 -15.91 -18.29 18.98
N SER A 238 -16.13 -18.08 17.70
CA SER A 238 -15.20 -18.58 16.68
C SER A 238 -13.93 -17.75 16.65
N ASN A 239 -12.76 -18.39 16.62
CA ASN A 239 -11.46 -17.74 16.45
C ASN A 239 -11.21 -17.26 15.04
N ALA A 240 -12.01 -17.71 14.07
CA ALA A 240 -11.94 -17.28 12.69
C ALA A 240 -13.32 -16.86 12.18
N ASN A 241 -13.43 -15.67 11.63
CA ASN A 241 -14.67 -15.05 11.15
C ASN A 241 -14.47 -14.48 9.76
N THR A 242 -15.50 -14.53 8.91
CA THR A 242 -15.41 -14.08 7.53
C THR A 242 -16.58 -13.18 7.16
N LEU A 243 -16.28 -12.02 6.58
CA LEU A 243 -17.25 -11.09 6.02
C LEU A 243 -16.90 -10.79 4.57
N PHE A 244 -17.92 -10.59 3.72
CA PHE A 244 -17.78 -10.04 2.38
C PHE A 244 -18.42 -8.66 2.36
N LEU A 245 -17.62 -7.63 2.12
CA LEU A 245 -18.02 -6.23 2.10
C LEU A 245 -18.24 -5.81 0.64
N TYR A 246 -19.50 -5.59 0.28
CA TYR A 246 -19.89 -5.22 -1.07
C TYR A 246 -19.96 -3.68 -1.21
N PRO A 247 -19.27 -3.07 -2.19
CA PRO A 247 -19.28 -1.63 -2.38
C PRO A 247 -20.63 -1.14 -2.93
N THR A 248 -21.32 -0.30 -2.19
CA THR A 248 -22.62 0.25 -2.57
C THR A 248 -22.69 1.77 -2.38
N GLY A 249 -23.49 2.42 -3.20
CA GLY A 249 -23.85 3.84 -3.03
C GLY A 249 -25.13 4.05 -2.22
N VAL A 250 -25.75 2.98 -1.73
CA VAL A 250 -26.96 3.10 -0.91
C VAL A 250 -26.57 3.64 0.44
N THR A 251 -26.87 4.90 0.66
CA THR A 251 -26.83 5.50 2.00
C THR A 251 -28.03 5.05 2.79
N GLY A 252 -27.83 4.18 3.74
CA GLY A 252 -28.77 4.07 4.85
C GLY A 252 -28.77 5.40 5.59
N THR A 253 -29.81 6.20 5.40
CA THR A 253 -30.06 7.47 6.10
C THR A 253 -28.82 8.32 6.41
N ALA A 254 -28.59 9.32 5.60
CA ALA A 254 -27.85 10.59 5.80
C ALA A 254 -26.96 10.72 7.05
N SER A 255 -26.19 9.73 7.38
CA SER A 255 -25.18 9.80 8.42
C SER A 255 -23.83 9.64 7.76
N THR A 256 -22.92 10.54 8.05
CA THR A 256 -21.48 10.43 7.78
C THR A 256 -20.83 9.32 8.59
N ALA A 257 -21.62 8.47 9.25
CA ALA A 257 -21.16 7.34 10.04
C ALA A 257 -20.66 6.23 9.10
N LYS A 258 -19.44 5.79 9.35
CA LYS A 258 -18.86 4.62 8.70
C LYS A 258 -19.66 3.37 9.07
N ASP A 259 -19.89 2.49 8.11
CA ASP A 259 -20.57 1.23 8.37
C ASP A 259 -19.76 0.38 9.36
N THR A 260 -20.45 -0.11 10.40
CA THR A 260 -19.85 -0.94 11.44
C THR A 260 -20.42 -2.35 11.35
N TRP A 261 -19.54 -3.32 11.21
CA TRP A 261 -19.88 -4.72 11.09
C TRP A 261 -19.29 -5.52 12.24
N ASP A 262 -20.11 -6.37 12.83
CA ASP A 262 -19.70 -7.31 13.87
C ASP A 262 -19.42 -8.68 13.25
N PHE A 263 -18.21 -9.18 13.38
CA PHE A 263 -17.83 -10.48 12.87
C PHE A 263 -18.67 -11.62 13.47
N VAL A 264 -19.09 -11.52 14.73
CA VAL A 264 -19.85 -12.61 15.38
C VAL A 264 -21.25 -12.76 14.79
N SER A 265 -21.94 -11.63 14.61
CA SER A 265 -23.33 -11.62 14.14
C SER A 265 -23.47 -11.72 12.62
N ARG A 266 -22.40 -11.38 11.88
CA ARG A 266 -22.39 -11.26 10.42
C ARG A 266 -21.46 -12.25 9.71
N ASP A 267 -20.82 -13.14 10.45
CA ASP A 267 -19.94 -14.16 9.86
C ASP A 267 -20.73 -15.06 8.90
N VAL A 268 -20.35 -15.07 7.64
CA VAL A 268 -21.00 -15.86 6.57
C VAL A 268 -21.02 -17.36 6.85
N ARG A 269 -20.14 -17.88 7.71
CA ARG A 269 -20.10 -19.28 8.09
C ARG A 269 -21.15 -19.65 9.13
N LYS A 270 -21.66 -18.65 9.86
CA LYS A 270 -22.67 -18.80 10.91
C LYS A 270 -24.06 -18.38 10.45
N SER A 271 -24.12 -17.50 9.46
CA SER A 271 -25.37 -17.02 8.90
C SER A 271 -25.93 -18.03 7.90
N ALA A 272 -27.20 -18.37 8.03
CA ALA A 272 -27.90 -19.18 7.04
C ALA A 272 -28.00 -18.48 5.67
N THR A 273 -27.75 -17.20 5.61
CA THR A 273 -27.95 -16.36 4.44
C THR A 273 -26.68 -16.12 3.62
N GLY A 274 -25.49 -16.16 4.22
CA GLY A 274 -24.20 -16.12 3.51
C GLY A 274 -24.03 -14.98 2.49
N THR A 275 -24.83 -13.92 2.60
CA THR A 275 -24.86 -12.81 1.63
C THR A 275 -23.76 -11.80 1.92
N PRO A 276 -23.17 -11.16 0.88
CA PRO A 276 -22.29 -10.03 1.09
C PRO A 276 -23.01 -8.88 1.80
N GLU A 277 -22.29 -8.21 2.70
CA GLU A 277 -22.79 -7.04 3.43
C GLU A 277 -22.52 -5.76 2.61
N GLY A 278 -23.56 -4.98 2.36
CA GLY A 278 -23.41 -3.71 1.64
C GLY A 278 -22.66 -2.67 2.47
N THR A 279 -21.54 -2.20 1.97
CA THR A 279 -20.74 -1.14 2.61
C THR A 279 -20.85 0.14 1.83
N THR A 280 -21.25 1.23 2.50
CA THR A 280 -21.41 2.53 1.88
C THR A 280 -20.08 3.12 1.46
N CYS A 281 -19.92 3.35 0.17
CA CYS A 281 -18.74 3.95 -0.42
C CYS A 281 -19.06 5.35 -0.97
N SER A 282 -18.05 6.22 -1.07
CA SER A 282 -18.18 7.53 -1.68
C SER A 282 -18.31 7.40 -3.20
N GLY A 283 -19.31 8.06 -3.78
CA GLY A 283 -19.48 8.14 -5.24
C GLY A 283 -18.45 9.01 -5.95
N THR A 284 -17.66 9.77 -5.19
CA THR A 284 -16.59 10.63 -5.72
C THR A 284 -15.37 10.57 -4.80
N LEU A 285 -14.18 10.52 -5.40
CA LEU A 285 -12.91 10.64 -4.67
C LEU A 285 -12.33 12.03 -4.84
N SER A 286 -12.13 12.73 -3.75
CA SER A 286 -11.29 13.93 -3.69
C SER A 286 -9.88 13.50 -3.24
N GLY A 287 -8.84 14.00 -3.91
CA GLY A 287 -7.45 13.53 -3.85
C GLY A 287 -6.96 12.97 -2.52
N GLY A 288 -6.40 11.77 -2.56
CA GLY A 288 -5.75 11.09 -1.43
C GLY A 288 -6.65 10.26 -0.51
N GLY A 289 -7.97 10.21 -0.76
CA GLY A 289 -8.92 9.42 0.05
C GLY A 289 -9.19 8.02 -0.49
N TYR A 290 -9.88 7.24 0.33
CA TYR A 290 -10.41 5.91 -0.02
C TYR A 290 -11.91 6.02 -0.30
N ALA A 291 -12.40 5.28 -1.30
CA ALA A 291 -13.82 5.27 -1.63
C ALA A 291 -14.66 4.58 -0.56
N CYS A 292 -14.19 3.45 -0.08
CA CYS A 292 -14.90 2.59 0.85
C CYS A 292 -14.24 2.61 2.23
N THR A 293 -15.05 2.60 3.28
CA THR A 293 -14.59 2.53 4.67
C THR A 293 -15.55 1.65 5.47
N ALA A 294 -15.00 0.67 6.17
CA ALA A 294 -15.75 -0.20 7.06
C ALA A 294 -15.05 -0.31 8.42
N ILE A 295 -15.82 -0.30 9.50
CA ILE A 295 -15.35 -0.57 10.86
C ILE A 295 -15.76 -2.00 11.24
N LEU A 296 -14.78 -2.81 11.60
CA LEU A 296 -14.97 -4.19 11.98
C LEU A 296 -14.82 -4.32 13.50
N THR A 297 -15.90 -4.72 14.16
CA THR A 297 -15.88 -5.01 15.60
C THR A 297 -15.39 -6.44 15.81
N LEU A 298 -14.34 -6.59 16.60
CA LEU A 298 -13.69 -7.85 16.88
C LEU A 298 -14.45 -8.60 17.99
N PRO A 299 -14.73 -9.91 17.80
CA PRO A 299 -15.26 -10.72 18.89
C PRO A 299 -14.25 -10.88 20.01
N THR A 300 -14.73 -11.23 21.18
CA THR A 300 -13.85 -11.61 22.30
C THR A 300 -13.60 -13.10 22.22
N PRO A 301 -12.40 -13.57 21.87
CA PRO A 301 -12.10 -14.98 21.83
C PRO A 301 -12.10 -15.59 23.24
N SER A 302 -12.33 -16.90 23.34
CA SER A 302 -12.29 -17.64 24.60
C SER A 302 -10.91 -17.48 25.28
N GLY A 303 -10.88 -17.02 26.53
CA GLY A 303 -9.67 -16.83 27.29
C GLY A 303 -8.96 -15.46 27.14
N ASN A 304 -9.43 -14.60 26.22
CA ASN A 304 -8.92 -13.24 26.06
C ASN A 304 -10.04 -12.20 26.24
N SER A 305 -9.78 -11.12 26.94
CA SER A 305 -10.72 -10.02 27.05
C SER A 305 -10.62 -9.10 25.82
N ALA A 306 -11.75 -8.52 25.41
CA ALA A 306 -11.73 -7.42 24.46
C ALA A 306 -10.85 -6.28 25.01
N GLY A 307 -9.92 -5.80 24.21
CA GLY A 307 -9.00 -4.75 24.65
C GLY A 307 -7.71 -5.22 25.29
N ASP A 308 -7.45 -6.52 25.39
CA ASP A 308 -6.18 -7.04 25.86
C ASP A 308 -5.05 -6.74 24.86
N THR A 309 -3.97 -6.11 25.33
CA THR A 309 -2.77 -5.80 24.54
C THR A 309 -1.96 -7.03 24.17
N THR A 310 -2.16 -8.15 24.86
CA THR A 310 -1.52 -9.44 24.55
C THR A 310 -2.26 -10.21 23.49
N ARG A 311 -3.43 -9.75 23.09
CA ARG A 311 -4.26 -10.35 22.07
C ARG A 311 -3.54 -10.33 20.73
N THR A 312 -3.28 -11.48 20.17
CA THR A 312 -2.76 -11.61 18.82
C THR A 312 -3.90 -11.93 17.87
N ALA A 313 -4.12 -11.07 16.92
CA ALA A 313 -5.11 -11.26 15.87
C ALA A 313 -4.46 -10.98 14.50
N PHE A 314 -5.00 -11.66 13.48
CA PHE A 314 -4.60 -11.46 12.09
C PHE A 314 -5.85 -11.15 11.27
N LEU A 315 -5.75 -10.11 10.45
CA LEU A 315 -6.79 -9.77 9.50
C LEU A 315 -6.30 -10.13 8.09
N ARG A 316 -6.95 -11.11 7.47
CA ARG A 316 -6.72 -11.41 6.07
C ARG A 316 -7.69 -10.62 5.22
N LEU A 317 -7.14 -9.85 4.29
CA LEU A 317 -7.88 -9.09 3.29
C LEU A 317 -7.70 -9.74 1.93
N SER A 318 -8.79 -9.87 1.17
CA SER A 318 -8.74 -10.36 -0.21
C SER A 318 -9.62 -9.48 -1.08
N ALA A 319 -9.05 -8.96 -2.16
CA ALA A 319 -9.78 -8.17 -3.13
C ALA A 319 -10.36 -9.09 -4.21
N LEU A 320 -11.69 -9.17 -4.30
CA LEU A 320 -12.37 -9.95 -5.33
C LEU A 320 -12.68 -9.05 -6.52
N TYR A 321 -12.46 -9.56 -7.73
CA TYR A 321 -12.66 -8.93 -9.03
C TYR A 321 -11.54 -8.01 -9.48
N LYS A 322 -10.99 -7.13 -8.64
CA LYS A 322 -10.08 -6.07 -9.05
C LYS A 322 -8.97 -5.84 -8.02
N ALA A 323 -7.81 -5.39 -8.49
CA ALA A 323 -6.74 -4.91 -7.61
C ALA A 323 -7.15 -3.62 -6.89
N THR A 324 -6.59 -3.39 -5.70
CA THR A 324 -6.90 -2.19 -4.91
C THR A 324 -5.79 -1.86 -3.92
N HIS A 325 -5.60 -0.57 -3.66
CA HIS A 325 -4.89 -0.07 -2.49
C HIS A 325 -5.81 -0.17 -1.27
N PHE A 326 -5.22 -0.43 -0.12
CA PHE A 326 -5.97 -0.50 1.13
C PHE A 326 -5.19 0.09 2.29
N ARG A 327 -5.93 0.48 3.31
CA ARG A 327 -5.42 0.93 4.60
C ARG A 327 -6.18 0.22 5.71
N VAL A 328 -5.45 -0.23 6.72
CA VAL A 328 -6.02 -0.75 7.97
C VAL A 328 -5.54 0.11 9.11
N SER A 329 -6.44 0.51 10.00
CA SER A 329 -6.09 1.21 11.23
C SER A 329 -6.84 0.60 12.42
N MET A 330 -6.20 0.58 13.58
CA MET A 330 -6.82 0.14 14.82
C MET A 330 -7.40 1.35 15.55
N ILE A 331 -8.68 1.30 15.93
CA ILE A 331 -9.34 2.44 16.55
C ILE A 331 -8.85 2.63 17.99
N GLY A 332 -8.28 3.80 18.28
CA GLY A 332 -7.81 4.19 19.60
C GLY A 332 -6.39 3.72 19.98
N THR A 333 -5.69 3.02 19.07
CA THR A 333 -4.32 2.54 19.32
C THR A 333 -3.50 2.53 18.03
N LYS A 334 -2.21 2.19 18.15
CA LYS A 334 -1.26 2.09 17.01
C LYS A 334 -0.82 0.65 16.81
N PHE A 335 -0.38 0.36 15.59
CA PHE A 335 0.36 -0.87 15.30
C PHE A 335 1.72 -0.86 16.03
N LYS A 336 2.04 -1.94 16.72
CA LYS A 336 3.30 -2.09 17.44
C LYS A 336 4.33 -2.78 16.56
N ALA A 337 5.20 -2.01 15.94
CA ALA A 337 6.29 -2.49 15.10
C ALA A 337 5.85 -3.49 13.99
N VAL A 338 4.64 -3.32 13.45
CA VAL A 338 4.12 -4.21 12.39
C VAL A 338 4.62 -3.75 11.03
N GLN A 339 4.42 -2.47 10.71
CA GLN A 339 4.87 -1.86 9.48
C GLN A 339 5.53 -0.50 9.80
N PRO A 340 6.75 -0.51 10.35
CA PRO A 340 7.49 0.72 10.59
C PRO A 340 7.66 1.58 9.35
N SER A 341 7.73 2.90 9.56
CA SER A 341 8.12 3.85 8.52
C SER A 341 9.58 4.24 8.67
N ILE A 342 10.22 4.44 7.53
CA ILE A 342 11.56 5.00 7.38
C ILE A 342 11.44 6.20 6.47
N ASP A 343 11.82 7.36 6.95
CA ASP A 343 11.83 8.62 6.22
C ASP A 343 13.26 9.09 6.08
N SER A 344 13.76 9.08 4.86
CA SER A 344 15.16 9.40 4.55
C SER A 344 15.25 10.58 3.60
N THR A 345 16.15 11.53 3.91
CA THR A 345 16.49 12.64 3.07
C THR A 345 17.93 12.49 2.58
N GLY A 346 18.10 12.35 1.28
CA GLY A 346 19.38 12.29 0.61
C GLY A 346 19.76 13.63 -0.01
N ARG A 347 21.07 13.85 -0.16
CA ARG A 347 21.67 15.02 -0.75
C ARG A 347 22.77 14.66 -1.75
N ALA A 348 22.82 15.41 -2.85
CA ALA A 348 23.94 15.44 -3.76
C ALA A 348 24.21 16.92 -4.11
N ASN A 349 25.33 17.45 -3.68
CA ASN A 349 25.57 18.90 -3.67
C ASN A 349 24.41 19.68 -3.03
N ASP A 350 23.77 20.55 -3.77
CA ASP A 350 22.66 21.40 -3.32
C ASP A 350 21.28 20.80 -3.63
N GLN A 351 21.22 19.58 -4.18
CA GLN A 351 19.98 18.89 -4.48
C GLN A 351 19.59 17.94 -3.34
N PHE A 352 18.33 18.02 -2.91
CA PHE A 352 17.77 17.18 -1.87
C PHE A 352 16.59 16.37 -2.40
N ARG A 353 16.50 15.10 -1.96
CA ARG A 353 15.36 14.23 -2.22
C ARG A 353 14.98 13.52 -0.94
N ARG A 354 13.67 13.38 -0.73
CA ARG A 354 13.10 12.66 0.42
C ARG A 354 12.37 11.43 -0.05
N VAL A 355 12.58 10.31 0.63
CA VAL A 355 11.95 9.01 0.38
C VAL A 355 11.37 8.50 1.68
N GLU A 356 10.09 8.18 1.67
CA GLU A 356 9.44 7.45 2.75
C GLU A 356 9.21 6.01 2.32
N SER A 357 9.51 5.06 3.19
CA SER A 357 9.34 3.64 2.96
C SER A 357 8.64 2.98 4.15
N ARG A 358 7.74 2.05 3.88
CA ARG A 358 7.09 1.19 4.87
C ARG A 358 7.70 -0.20 4.78
N VAL A 359 8.04 -0.79 5.91
CA VAL A 359 8.73 -2.09 5.98
C VAL A 359 7.92 -3.07 6.82
N ASP A 360 7.48 -4.16 6.20
CA ASP A 360 6.81 -5.24 6.94
C ASP A 360 7.82 -6.01 7.78
N LEU A 361 7.73 -5.90 9.11
CA LEU A 361 8.62 -6.61 10.03
C LEU A 361 8.15 -8.02 10.35
N TYR A 362 6.87 -8.31 10.21
CA TYR A 362 6.33 -9.63 10.48
C TYR A 362 6.27 -10.44 9.19
N ASN A 363 6.66 -11.73 9.31
CA ASN A 363 6.45 -12.66 8.22
C ASN A 363 4.95 -12.95 8.11
N THR A 364 4.32 -12.43 7.07
CA THR A 364 2.89 -12.60 6.78
C THR A 364 2.60 -13.88 6.01
N ASN A 365 3.61 -14.72 5.78
CA ASN A 365 3.45 -16.06 5.23
C ASN A 365 2.90 -17.04 6.29
N PHE A 366 1.91 -16.60 7.03
CA PHE A 366 1.17 -17.48 7.90
C PHE A 366 0.41 -18.48 7.00
N PRO A 367 0.49 -19.79 7.30
CA PRO A 367 -0.20 -20.79 6.50
C PRO A 367 -1.72 -20.68 6.72
N PHE A 368 -2.31 -19.65 6.12
CA PHE A 368 -3.76 -19.57 6.01
C PHE A 368 -4.11 -20.49 4.86
N PRO A 369 -4.80 -21.61 5.10
CA PRO A 369 -5.16 -22.51 4.02
C PRO A 369 -6.07 -21.76 3.03
N GLU A 370 -5.56 -21.50 1.84
CA GLU A 370 -6.36 -20.90 0.75
C GLU A 370 -7.33 -21.91 0.18
N ALA A 371 -7.01 -23.20 0.35
CA ALA A 371 -7.83 -24.32 -0.06
C ALA A 371 -7.91 -25.36 1.05
N ALA A 372 -9.09 -25.95 1.25
CA ALA A 372 -9.29 -27.07 2.16
C ALA A 372 -8.72 -28.40 1.63
N VAL A 373 -8.32 -28.43 0.36
CA VAL A 373 -7.79 -29.62 -0.32
C VAL A 373 -6.57 -29.19 -1.14
N ASP A 374 -5.42 -29.79 -0.84
CA ASP A 374 -4.22 -29.73 -1.65
C ASP A 374 -4.09 -31.06 -2.41
N VAL A 375 -4.21 -31.01 -3.73
CA VAL A 375 -4.17 -32.18 -4.60
C VAL A 375 -2.96 -32.06 -5.53
N SER A 376 -2.02 -32.95 -5.38
CA SER A 376 -0.82 -33.04 -6.24
C SER A 376 -1.08 -33.73 -7.59
N GLY A 377 -2.31 -34.04 -7.94
CA GLY A 377 -2.73 -34.65 -9.19
C GLY A 377 -3.99 -34.02 -9.75
N ASN A 378 -4.56 -34.65 -10.79
CA ASN A 378 -5.80 -34.16 -11.39
C ASN A 378 -6.97 -34.31 -10.42
N LEU A 379 -7.62 -33.20 -10.06
CA LEU A 379 -8.87 -33.21 -9.31
C LEU A 379 -10.03 -33.20 -10.28
N CYS A 380 -10.79 -34.27 -10.26
CA CYS A 380 -12.07 -34.30 -10.96
C CYS A 380 -13.20 -33.97 -9.98
N LYS A 381 -14.03 -32.99 -10.35
CA LYS A 381 -15.17 -32.55 -9.53
C LYS A 381 -16.41 -32.55 -10.40
N ASN A 382 -17.25 -33.60 -10.23
CA ASN A 382 -18.59 -33.61 -10.78
C ASN A 382 -19.58 -33.09 -9.74
N PHE A 383 -20.16 -31.92 -9.98
CA PHE A 383 -21.32 -31.43 -9.25
C PHE A 383 -22.57 -31.67 -10.07
N LEU A 384 -23.33 -32.65 -9.70
CA LEU A 384 -24.71 -32.84 -10.15
C LEU A 384 -25.63 -32.61 -8.96
N VAL A 385 -26.42 -31.56 -8.98
CA VAL A 385 -27.53 -31.40 -8.03
C VAL A 385 -28.73 -32.05 -8.66
N THR A 386 -29.12 -33.22 -8.17
CA THR A 386 -30.29 -33.94 -8.65
C THR A 386 -31.07 -34.47 -7.46
N GLU A 387 -32.38 -34.48 -7.58
CA GLU A 387 -33.29 -35.16 -6.63
C GLU A 387 -33.37 -36.68 -6.87
N ASP A 388 -32.81 -37.18 -7.96
CA ASP A 388 -32.79 -38.58 -8.32
C ASP A 388 -31.43 -39.22 -8.02
N SER A 389 -31.45 -40.13 -7.02
CA SER A 389 -30.25 -40.87 -6.58
C SER A 389 -29.69 -41.85 -7.62
N ASN A 390 -30.37 -42.06 -8.73
CA ASN A 390 -29.99 -43.02 -9.76
C ASN A 390 -29.23 -42.39 -10.94
N THR A 391 -29.10 -41.08 -10.96
CA THR A 391 -28.37 -40.36 -12.03
C THR A 391 -26.91 -40.03 -11.67
N PHE A 392 -26.27 -40.83 -10.87
CA PHE A 392 -24.89 -40.65 -10.50
C PHE A 392 -23.96 -41.22 -11.59
N SER A 393 -23.29 -40.39 -12.33
CA SER A 393 -22.16 -40.82 -13.17
C SER A 393 -20.90 -40.90 -12.33
N THR A 394 -20.32 -42.09 -12.23
CA THR A 394 -19.04 -42.32 -11.51
C THR A 394 -17.81 -42.00 -12.34
N GLU A 395 -17.97 -41.64 -13.59
CA GLU A 395 -16.82 -41.37 -14.48
C GLU A 395 -16.52 -39.87 -14.54
N CYS A 396 -15.39 -39.52 -13.97
CA CYS A 396 -14.70 -38.29 -14.28
C CYS A 396 -13.86 -38.54 -15.53
N ALA A 397 -14.31 -38.06 -16.67
CA ALA A 397 -13.45 -37.94 -17.86
C ALA A 397 -12.57 -36.70 -17.69
N PRO A 398 -11.24 -36.81 -17.84
CA PRO A 398 -10.32 -35.66 -17.77
C PRO A 398 -10.55 -34.66 -18.92
#